data_e4bff0819e8d70e497246a27d678ea57
#
_entry.id   e4bff0819e8d70e497246a27d678ea57
#
_cell.length_a   1.000
_cell.length_b   1.000
_cell.length_c   1.000
_cell.angle_alpha   90.00
_cell.angle_beta   90.00
_cell.angle_gamma   90.00
#
_symmetry.space_group_name_H-M   'P 1'
#
loop_
_entity.id
_entity.type
_entity.pdbx_description
1 polymer ?
#
loop_
_entity_poly.entity_id
_entity_poly.type
_entity_poly.pdbx_seq_one_letter_code
_entity_poly.pdbx_strand_id
1 'polypeptide(L)'
;KPATEGYEDAPAVILQGHMDMVAVQTPDCTMDMKTEGLKIGIDGDNIYAEGTSLGGDDGIAVAYALALLDSEEIRHPRLEVIITVDEEVGMDGAREIDLSMLQGHRMINLDSEDEGIFLTSCAGGARVNCRFPMKKQELTGVRYEVEVSGLLGGHSGGEIHKERGNSNCILGRLLWKLSEKMPVGLV
;
A
#
# COMPACT_ATOMS: atom_id res chain seq x y z
N LYS A 1 9.92 24.45 4.44
CA LYS A 1 9.92 25.75 3.74
C LYS A 1 9.33 26.79 4.67
N PRO A 2 9.99 27.96 4.87
CA PRO A 2 9.44 29.05 5.68
C PRO A 2 8.10 29.55 5.13
N ALA A 3 7.29 30.19 5.99
CA ALA A 3 6.06 30.86 5.56
C ALA A 3 6.35 31.95 4.55
N THR A 4 5.41 32.18 3.64
CA THR A 4 5.43 33.35 2.74
C THR A 4 4.90 34.59 3.43
N GLU A 5 5.18 35.78 2.87
CA GLU A 5 4.74 37.07 3.40
C GLU A 5 3.23 37.09 3.69
N GLY A 6 2.89 37.46 4.93
CA GLY A 6 1.52 37.53 5.45
C GLY A 6 0.98 36.20 6.00
N TYR A 7 1.81 35.16 6.05
CA TYR A 7 1.46 33.85 6.64
C TYR A 7 2.36 33.46 7.82
N GLU A 8 3.21 34.37 8.29
CA GLU A 8 4.23 34.10 9.32
C GLU A 8 3.61 33.62 10.64
N ASP A 9 2.45 34.18 11.00
CA ASP A 9 1.72 33.80 12.21
C ASP A 9 0.74 32.66 12.02
N ALA A 10 0.58 32.17 10.78
CA ALA A 10 -0.29 31.04 10.51
C ALA A 10 0.34 29.72 11.00
N PRO A 11 -0.45 28.81 11.58
CA PRO A 11 0.07 27.54 12.04
C PRO A 11 0.73 26.75 10.92
N ALA A 12 1.89 26.16 11.20
CA ALA A 12 2.60 25.30 10.27
C ALA A 12 1.74 24.10 9.84
N VAL A 13 1.91 23.69 8.59
CA VAL A 13 1.22 22.54 7.99
C VAL A 13 2.25 21.50 7.58
N ILE A 14 1.98 20.25 7.95
CA ILE A 14 2.73 19.08 7.57
C ILE A 14 2.01 18.39 6.42
N LEU A 15 2.70 18.12 5.32
CA LEU A 15 2.24 17.28 4.24
C LEU A 15 2.89 15.90 4.42
N GLN A 16 2.11 14.85 4.37
CA GLN A 16 2.61 13.49 4.56
C GLN A 16 2.12 12.56 3.45
N GLY A 17 3.02 11.71 3.01
CA GLY A 17 2.79 10.60 2.10
C GLY A 17 3.92 9.58 2.19
N HIS A 18 3.92 8.58 1.31
CA HIS A 18 4.99 7.59 1.21
C HIS A 18 5.61 7.54 -0.19
N MET A 19 6.83 6.99 -0.31
CA MET A 19 7.55 6.95 -1.59
C MET A 19 7.70 5.54 -2.16
N ASP A 20 7.43 4.53 -1.38
CA ASP A 20 7.39 3.15 -1.86
C ASP A 20 6.08 2.87 -2.60
N MET A 21 6.04 1.76 -3.34
CA MET A 21 4.89 1.35 -4.12
C MET A 21 4.79 -0.16 -4.20
N VAL A 22 3.60 -0.69 -4.42
CA VAL A 22 3.41 -2.09 -4.80
C VAL A 22 3.94 -2.32 -6.20
N ALA A 23 5.10 -2.97 -6.30
CA ALA A 23 5.77 -3.24 -7.56
C ALA A 23 5.23 -4.53 -8.19
N VAL A 24 4.28 -4.41 -9.12
CA VAL A 24 3.71 -5.52 -9.90
C VAL A 24 3.84 -5.24 -11.40
N GLN A 25 3.89 -6.30 -12.18
CA GLN A 25 4.01 -6.21 -13.64
C GLN A 25 3.18 -7.29 -14.34
N THR A 26 2.82 -7.04 -15.59
CA THR A 26 2.11 -8.01 -16.42
C THR A 26 3.02 -9.20 -16.77
N PRO A 27 2.47 -10.39 -17.06
CA PRO A 27 3.28 -11.60 -17.33
C PRO A 27 4.22 -11.48 -18.53
N ASP A 28 3.93 -10.61 -19.47
CA ASP A 28 4.72 -10.31 -20.65
C ASP A 28 5.74 -9.17 -20.47
N CYS A 29 5.68 -8.45 -19.36
CA CYS A 29 6.66 -7.42 -19.02
C CYS A 29 7.94 -8.05 -18.48
N THR A 30 9.07 -7.68 -19.06
CA THR A 30 10.41 -8.19 -18.68
C THR A 30 11.27 -7.15 -17.97
N MET A 31 10.69 -6.03 -17.58
CA MET A 31 11.40 -4.95 -16.88
C MET A 31 11.86 -5.42 -15.50
N ASP A 32 13.08 -5.08 -15.13
CA ASP A 32 13.53 -5.18 -13.74
C ASP A 32 13.18 -3.90 -12.98
N MET A 33 12.03 -3.90 -12.31
CA MET A 33 11.53 -2.74 -11.56
C MET A 33 12.44 -2.30 -10.39
N LYS A 34 13.49 -3.06 -10.06
CA LYS A 34 14.46 -2.64 -9.03
C LYS A 34 15.56 -1.74 -9.58
N THR A 35 15.82 -1.81 -10.87
CA THR A 35 16.98 -1.14 -11.49
C THR A 35 16.60 -0.28 -12.68
N GLU A 36 15.43 -0.49 -13.26
CA GLU A 36 14.95 0.24 -14.43
C GLU A 36 13.82 1.21 -14.06
N GLY A 37 13.83 2.41 -14.66
CA GLY A 37 12.76 3.39 -14.51
C GLY A 37 11.51 2.98 -15.27
N LEU A 38 10.34 3.35 -14.75
CA LEU A 38 9.05 3.05 -15.36
C LEU A 38 8.92 3.73 -16.73
N LYS A 39 8.27 3.05 -17.67
CA LYS A 39 7.87 3.61 -18.98
C LYS A 39 6.53 4.31 -18.82
N ILE A 40 6.59 5.61 -18.57
CA ILE A 40 5.41 6.44 -18.32
C ILE A 40 4.82 6.90 -19.65
N GLY A 41 3.51 6.77 -19.81
CA GLY A 41 2.72 7.28 -20.90
C GLY A 41 1.56 8.16 -20.43
N ILE A 42 0.94 8.86 -21.39
CA ILE A 42 -0.25 9.71 -21.16
C ILE A 42 -1.35 9.22 -22.10
N ASP A 43 -2.53 8.98 -21.56
CA ASP A 43 -3.74 8.66 -22.32
C ASP A 43 -4.89 9.56 -21.86
N GLY A 44 -5.22 10.56 -22.67
CA GLY A 44 -6.16 11.62 -22.30
C GLY A 44 -5.67 12.37 -21.06
N ASP A 45 -6.44 12.34 -19.99
CA ASP A 45 -6.12 12.97 -18.71
C ASP A 45 -5.41 12.02 -17.71
N ASN A 46 -5.10 10.79 -18.15
CA ASN A 46 -4.48 9.79 -17.29
C ASN A 46 -2.99 9.63 -17.57
N ILE A 47 -2.21 9.46 -16.51
CA ILE A 47 -0.82 9.02 -16.57
C ILE A 47 -0.80 7.53 -16.22
N TYR A 48 -0.09 6.73 -17.00
CA TYR A 48 0.05 5.30 -16.77
C TYR A 48 1.48 4.81 -16.92
N ALA A 49 1.79 3.63 -16.42
CA ALA A 49 3.04 2.93 -16.69
C ALA A 49 2.77 1.72 -17.59
N GLU A 50 3.62 1.52 -18.60
CA GLU A 50 3.48 0.42 -19.56
C GLU A 50 3.92 -0.90 -18.92
N GLY A 51 2.98 -1.82 -18.79
CA GLY A 51 3.23 -3.17 -18.30
C GLY A 51 3.53 -3.31 -16.81
N THR A 52 3.49 -2.22 -16.05
CA THR A 52 3.78 -2.22 -14.61
C THR A 52 2.77 -1.38 -13.84
N SER A 53 2.75 -1.51 -12.51
CA SER A 53 2.14 -0.49 -11.64
C SER A 53 2.84 0.85 -11.81
N LEU A 54 2.09 1.96 -11.63
CA LEU A 54 2.60 3.33 -11.76
C LEU A 54 3.21 3.86 -10.46
N GLY A 55 2.67 3.45 -9.30
CA GLY A 55 3.00 4.06 -8.01
C GLY A 55 2.38 5.44 -7.81
N GLY A 56 1.19 5.67 -8.40
CA GLY A 56 0.42 6.88 -8.15
C GLY A 56 0.02 7.02 -6.69
N ASP A 57 -0.23 5.91 -6.05
CA ASP A 57 -0.26 5.67 -4.63
C ASP A 57 1.18 5.33 -4.16
N ASP A 58 1.89 6.19 -3.44
CA ASP A 58 1.51 7.57 -3.11
C ASP A 58 2.47 8.59 -3.78
N GLY A 59 2.91 8.27 -5.01
CA GLY A 59 3.77 9.16 -5.79
C GLY A 59 3.14 10.55 -6.02
N ILE A 60 1.82 10.65 -5.95
CA ILE A 60 1.12 11.93 -6.08
C ILE A 60 1.42 12.87 -4.90
N ALA A 61 1.52 12.34 -3.68
CA ALA A 61 1.91 13.13 -2.51
C ALA A 61 3.33 13.67 -2.64
N VAL A 62 4.25 12.83 -3.13
CA VAL A 62 5.63 13.26 -3.41
C VAL A 62 5.64 14.38 -4.44
N ALA A 63 4.87 14.23 -5.52
CA ALA A 63 4.79 15.25 -6.58
C ALA A 63 4.21 16.58 -6.06
N TYR A 64 3.12 16.55 -5.29
CA TYR A 64 2.55 17.75 -4.67
C TYR A 64 3.51 18.42 -3.69
N ALA A 65 4.16 17.62 -2.84
CA ALA A 65 5.12 18.16 -1.88
C ALA A 65 6.28 18.87 -2.61
N LEU A 66 6.85 18.25 -3.63
CA LEU A 66 7.92 18.85 -4.42
C LEU A 66 7.46 20.12 -5.15
N ALA A 67 6.28 20.11 -5.77
CA ALA A 67 5.73 21.27 -6.45
C ALA A 67 5.52 22.45 -5.50
N LEU A 68 5.00 22.22 -4.29
CA LEU A 68 4.81 23.25 -3.27
C LEU A 68 6.13 23.76 -2.68
N LEU A 69 7.11 22.88 -2.53
CA LEU A 69 8.43 23.27 -2.05
C LEU A 69 9.20 24.11 -3.09
N ASP A 70 9.04 23.80 -4.37
CA ASP A 70 9.72 24.50 -5.47
C ASP A 70 9.04 25.83 -5.83
N SER A 71 7.71 25.91 -5.73
CA SER A 71 6.94 27.11 -6.16
C SER A 71 7.31 28.36 -5.36
N GLU A 72 7.54 29.45 -6.07
CA GLU A 72 7.72 30.81 -5.51
C GLU A 72 6.41 31.63 -5.53
N GLU A 73 5.36 31.14 -6.20
CA GLU A 73 4.12 31.88 -6.42
C GLU A 73 3.00 31.50 -5.43
N ILE A 74 3.02 30.26 -4.93
CA ILE A 74 2.00 29.77 -4.03
C ILE A 74 2.25 30.31 -2.62
N ARG A 75 1.26 31.06 -2.09
CA ARG A 75 1.31 31.59 -0.71
C ARG A 75 0.95 30.48 0.28
N HIS A 76 1.76 30.35 1.34
CA HIS A 76 1.60 29.24 2.28
C HIS A 76 2.13 29.61 3.68
N PRO A 77 1.61 28.98 4.76
CA PRO A 77 2.25 29.00 6.06
C PRO A 77 3.57 28.20 6.01
N ARG A 78 4.27 28.09 7.12
CA ARG A 78 5.40 27.17 7.21
C ARG A 78 4.95 25.79 6.74
N LEU A 79 5.64 25.24 5.74
CA LEU A 79 5.43 23.88 5.22
C LEU A 79 6.51 22.93 5.73
N GLU A 80 6.08 21.81 6.20
CA GLU A 80 6.91 20.66 6.58
C GLU A 80 6.44 19.45 5.77
N VAL A 81 7.36 18.64 5.31
CA VAL A 81 7.06 17.47 4.46
C VAL A 81 7.64 16.24 5.12
N ILE A 82 6.82 15.21 5.23
CA ILE A 82 7.20 13.89 5.69
C ILE A 82 6.91 12.91 4.56
N ILE A 83 7.94 12.26 4.06
CA ILE A 83 7.79 11.15 3.10
C ILE A 83 8.37 9.91 3.75
N THR A 84 7.50 8.94 4.00
CA THR A 84 7.86 7.66 4.62
C THR A 84 8.25 6.61 3.60
N VAL A 85 8.78 5.51 4.07
CA VAL A 85 9.12 4.30 3.30
C VAL A 85 8.44 3.10 3.94
N ASP A 86 8.33 1.99 3.18
CA ASP A 86 7.79 0.72 3.67
C ASP A 86 6.34 0.83 4.19
N GLU A 87 5.53 1.74 3.63
CA GLU A 87 4.11 1.83 3.95
C GLU A 87 3.41 0.54 3.53
N GLU A 88 3.61 0.12 2.29
CA GLU A 88 2.98 -1.01 1.61
C GLU A 88 3.32 -2.38 2.23
N VAL A 89 4.38 -2.46 3.00
CA VAL A 89 4.82 -3.71 3.65
C VAL A 89 4.65 -3.72 5.16
N GLY A 90 4.20 -2.61 5.75
CA GLY A 90 3.87 -2.59 7.16
C GLY A 90 4.19 -1.33 7.93
N MET A 91 4.43 -0.21 7.27
CA MET A 91 4.64 1.12 7.86
C MET A 91 5.91 1.20 8.73
N ASP A 92 6.97 0.48 8.37
CA ASP A 92 8.18 0.44 9.20
C ASP A 92 8.88 1.81 9.21
N GLY A 93 8.93 2.52 8.09
CA GLY A 93 9.45 3.88 8.03
C GLY A 93 8.70 4.85 8.95
N ALA A 94 7.38 4.75 9.02
CA ALA A 94 6.57 5.60 9.91
C ALA A 94 6.79 5.30 11.40
N ARG A 95 7.22 4.08 11.75
CA ARG A 95 7.55 3.70 13.14
C ARG A 95 8.93 4.20 13.58
N GLU A 96 9.86 4.29 12.66
CA GLU A 96 11.27 4.59 12.95
C GLU A 96 11.65 6.06 12.73
N ILE A 97 10.78 6.83 12.07
CA ILE A 97 11.08 8.23 11.74
C ILE A 97 11.20 9.11 12.98
N ASP A 98 12.22 9.94 13.04
CA ASP A 98 12.37 10.97 14.08
C ASP A 98 11.59 12.23 13.68
N LEU A 99 10.52 12.50 14.41
CA LEU A 99 9.65 13.66 14.21
C LEU A 99 10.01 14.85 15.11
N SER A 100 11.08 14.79 15.87
CA SER A 100 11.47 15.82 16.86
C SER A 100 11.77 17.18 16.23
N MET A 101 12.08 17.22 14.94
CA MET A 101 12.37 18.46 14.21
C MET A 101 11.11 19.22 13.74
N LEU A 102 9.94 18.59 13.80
CA LEU A 102 8.70 19.20 13.33
C LEU A 102 8.20 20.25 14.31
N GLN A 103 7.64 21.32 13.78
CA GLN A 103 7.00 22.41 14.52
C GLN A 103 5.50 22.44 14.31
N GLY A 104 5.02 21.84 13.21
CA GLY A 104 3.60 21.78 12.88
C GLY A 104 2.84 20.78 13.76
N HIS A 105 1.58 21.11 14.01
CA HIS A 105 0.61 20.23 14.69
C HIS A 105 -0.63 19.97 13.82
N ARG A 106 -0.59 20.39 12.56
CA ARG A 106 -1.64 20.13 11.56
C ARG A 106 -1.02 19.34 10.43
N MET A 107 -1.51 18.13 10.22
CA MET A 107 -1.02 17.24 9.18
C MET A 107 -2.13 16.97 8.16
N ILE A 108 -1.76 17.01 6.89
CA ILE A 108 -2.56 16.57 5.76
C ILE A 108 -1.86 15.34 5.20
N ASN A 109 -2.47 14.16 5.38
CA ASN A 109 -2.07 12.95 4.72
C ASN A 109 -2.67 12.97 3.31
N LEU A 110 -1.85 12.73 2.30
CA LEU A 110 -2.24 12.80 0.89
C LEU A 110 -2.50 11.42 0.29
N ASP A 111 -2.37 10.40 1.09
CA ASP A 111 -2.58 9.01 0.77
C ASP A 111 -4.08 8.67 0.90
N SER A 112 -4.87 9.10 -0.09
CA SER A 112 -6.31 8.89 -0.15
C SER A 112 -6.79 8.80 -1.61
N GLU A 113 -7.66 7.84 -1.91
CA GLU A 113 -8.07 7.48 -3.27
C GLU A 113 -9.24 8.33 -3.79
N ASP A 114 -10.12 8.83 -2.91
CA ASP A 114 -11.36 9.49 -3.32
C ASP A 114 -11.20 11.01 -3.39
N GLU A 115 -11.35 11.56 -4.60
CA GLU A 115 -11.31 12.99 -4.84
C GLU A 115 -12.39 13.75 -4.05
N GLY A 116 -11.99 14.82 -3.39
CA GLY A 116 -12.91 15.72 -2.64
C GLY A 116 -13.41 15.14 -1.32
N ILE A 117 -12.91 14.00 -0.86
CA ILE A 117 -13.27 13.38 0.41
C ILE A 117 -12.13 13.56 1.43
N PHE A 118 -12.45 14.13 2.59
CA PHE A 118 -11.54 14.22 3.71
C PHE A 118 -11.87 13.16 4.75
N LEU A 119 -10.98 12.22 4.95
CA LEU A 119 -11.09 11.20 5.98
C LEU A 119 -10.48 11.72 7.28
N THR A 120 -11.19 11.54 8.39
CA THR A 120 -10.73 11.95 9.73
C THR A 120 -10.31 10.78 10.61
N SER A 121 -10.41 9.58 10.08
CA SER A 121 -10.01 8.34 10.77
C SER A 121 -9.66 7.26 9.75
N CYS A 122 -8.94 6.25 10.20
CA CYS A 122 -8.60 5.07 9.42
C CYS A 122 -9.00 3.79 10.15
N ALA A 123 -9.07 2.67 9.40
CA ALA A 123 -9.25 1.36 9.99
C ALA A 123 -7.98 0.92 10.73
N GLY A 124 -8.15 0.29 11.88
CA GLY A 124 -7.05 -0.39 12.56
C GLY A 124 -6.86 -1.81 12.03
N GLY A 125 -5.64 -2.32 12.13
CA GLY A 125 -5.29 -3.70 11.75
C GLY A 125 -4.44 -4.39 12.81
N ALA A 126 -4.45 -5.71 12.78
CA ALA A 126 -3.55 -6.53 13.59
C ALA A 126 -3.05 -7.71 12.76
N ARG A 127 -1.75 -7.99 12.88
CA ARG A 127 -1.13 -9.18 12.30
C ARG A 127 -0.88 -10.20 13.40
N VAL A 128 -1.41 -11.40 13.23
CA VAL A 128 -1.21 -12.52 14.16
C VAL A 128 -0.41 -13.60 13.44
N ASN A 129 0.76 -13.92 13.99
CA ASN A 129 1.60 -15.01 13.51
C ASN A 129 1.36 -16.28 14.36
N CYS A 130 0.73 -17.27 13.76
CA CYS A 130 0.48 -18.56 14.40
C CYS A 130 1.56 -19.56 13.95
N ARG A 131 2.27 -20.18 14.91
CA ARG A 131 3.27 -21.20 14.65
C ARG A 131 2.78 -22.53 15.17
N PHE A 132 2.62 -23.49 14.28
CA PHE A 132 2.21 -24.85 14.62
C PHE A 132 3.39 -25.81 14.43
N PRO A 133 3.76 -26.62 15.41
CA PRO A 133 4.77 -27.64 15.24
C PRO A 133 4.22 -28.71 14.28
N MET A 134 4.92 -28.92 13.18
CA MET A 134 4.55 -29.96 12.20
C MET A 134 5.60 -31.06 12.17
N LYS A 135 5.15 -32.30 12.04
CA LYS A 135 6.03 -33.44 11.79
C LYS A 135 5.93 -33.83 10.33
N LYS A 136 7.08 -33.82 9.63
CA LYS A 136 7.16 -34.37 8.29
C LYS A 136 7.05 -35.88 8.35
N GLN A 137 6.28 -36.48 7.48
CA GLN A 137 6.10 -37.90 7.33
C GLN A 137 6.22 -38.27 5.85
N GLU A 138 6.74 -39.44 5.58
CA GLU A 138 6.69 -40.01 4.24
C GLU A 138 5.27 -40.52 3.98
N LEU A 139 4.69 -40.07 2.89
CA LEU A 139 3.37 -40.45 2.44
C LEU A 139 3.45 -41.10 1.07
N THR A 140 2.77 -42.24 0.91
CA THR A 140 2.56 -42.86 -0.39
C THR A 140 1.13 -42.57 -0.86
N GLY A 141 1.00 -42.03 -2.05
CA GLY A 141 -0.32 -41.68 -2.58
C GLY A 141 -0.25 -41.02 -3.95
N VAL A 142 -1.40 -40.57 -4.42
CA VAL A 142 -1.51 -39.79 -5.65
C VAL A 142 -1.47 -38.32 -5.28
N ARG A 143 -0.66 -37.54 -5.98
CA ARG A 143 -0.55 -36.11 -5.79
C ARG A 143 -1.62 -35.41 -6.62
N TYR A 144 -2.32 -34.49 -5.98
CA TYR A 144 -3.26 -33.57 -6.61
C TYR A 144 -2.87 -32.15 -6.30
N GLU A 145 -3.13 -31.26 -7.23
CA GLU A 145 -3.10 -29.82 -7.03
C GLU A 145 -4.54 -29.33 -6.87
N VAL A 146 -4.78 -28.50 -5.87
CA VAL A 146 -6.08 -27.88 -5.61
C VAL A 146 -5.90 -26.39 -5.61
N GLU A 147 -6.52 -25.73 -6.55
CA GLU A 147 -6.48 -24.28 -6.70
C GLU A 147 -7.84 -23.66 -6.41
N VAL A 148 -7.86 -22.54 -5.70
CA VAL A 148 -9.03 -21.67 -5.55
C VAL A 148 -8.69 -20.33 -6.20
N SER A 149 -9.24 -20.10 -7.38
CA SER A 149 -8.97 -18.93 -8.23
C SER A 149 -10.25 -18.27 -8.73
N GLY A 150 -10.12 -17.16 -9.46
CA GLY A 150 -11.24 -16.45 -10.07
C GLY A 150 -12.11 -15.65 -9.08
N LEU A 151 -11.68 -15.46 -7.84
CA LEU A 151 -12.37 -14.62 -6.87
C LEU A 151 -12.08 -13.14 -7.12
N LEU A 152 -13.06 -12.29 -6.80
CA LEU A 152 -12.84 -10.85 -6.78
C LEU A 152 -11.90 -10.48 -5.65
N GLY A 153 -10.79 -9.86 -6.00
CA GLY A 153 -9.89 -9.22 -5.05
C GLY A 153 -10.51 -7.97 -4.43
N GLY A 154 -9.74 -7.26 -3.65
CA GLY A 154 -10.14 -5.99 -3.06
C GLY A 154 -9.17 -5.52 -1.99
N HIS A 155 -9.26 -4.25 -1.66
CA HIS A 155 -8.47 -3.65 -0.60
C HIS A 155 -8.88 -4.20 0.77
N SER A 156 -7.92 -4.62 1.59
CA SER A 156 -8.16 -5.27 2.88
C SER A 156 -8.78 -4.34 3.93
N GLY A 157 -8.62 -3.03 3.80
CA GLY A 157 -9.23 -2.01 4.64
C GLY A 157 -10.53 -1.47 4.02
N GLY A 158 -10.43 -0.68 2.94
CA GLY A 158 -11.54 0.05 2.34
C GLY A 158 -12.68 -0.82 1.80
N GLU A 159 -12.40 -2.07 1.40
CA GLU A 159 -13.39 -2.97 0.80
C GLU A 159 -13.75 -4.19 1.66
N ILE A 160 -13.25 -4.28 2.88
CA ILE A 160 -13.53 -5.42 3.78
C ILE A 160 -15.02 -5.64 4.04
N HIS A 161 -15.79 -4.55 4.05
CA HIS A 161 -17.25 -4.58 4.25
C HIS A 161 -18.02 -5.23 3.07
N LYS A 162 -17.37 -5.43 1.91
CA LYS A 162 -17.99 -6.06 0.74
C LYS A 162 -18.08 -7.59 0.85
N GLU A 163 -17.56 -8.17 1.93
CA GLU A 163 -17.64 -9.61 2.28
C GLU A 163 -17.27 -10.56 1.12
N ARG A 164 -16.26 -10.18 0.33
CA ARG A 164 -15.77 -10.99 -0.80
C ARG A 164 -15.16 -12.30 -0.32
N GLY A 165 -15.20 -13.32 -1.18
CA GLY A 165 -14.66 -14.64 -0.86
C GLY A 165 -13.16 -14.59 -0.61
N ASN A 166 -12.71 -15.19 0.50
CA ASN A 166 -11.30 -15.36 0.84
C ASN A 166 -10.84 -16.77 0.40
N SER A 167 -9.93 -16.83 -0.56
CA SER A 167 -9.43 -18.09 -1.14
C SER A 167 -8.78 -19.01 -0.10
N ASN A 168 -8.01 -18.46 0.83
CA ASN A 168 -7.37 -19.24 1.90
C ASN A 168 -8.40 -19.88 2.83
N CYS A 169 -9.45 -19.14 3.20
CA CYS A 169 -10.52 -19.67 4.03
C CYS A 169 -11.32 -20.78 3.30
N ILE A 170 -11.58 -20.59 2.01
CA ILE A 170 -12.31 -21.58 1.18
C ILE A 170 -11.45 -22.85 1.05
N LEU A 171 -10.19 -22.70 0.69
CA LEU A 171 -9.26 -23.82 0.55
C LEU A 171 -9.08 -24.57 1.87
N GLY A 172 -8.88 -23.85 2.97
CA GLY A 172 -8.73 -24.44 4.31
C GLY A 172 -9.95 -25.27 4.72
N ARG A 173 -11.17 -24.76 4.47
CA ARG A 173 -12.42 -25.50 4.73
C ARG A 173 -12.56 -26.73 3.85
N LEU A 174 -12.18 -26.64 2.57
CA LEU A 174 -12.19 -27.77 1.65
C LEU A 174 -11.23 -28.87 2.13
N LEU A 175 -9.99 -28.52 2.42
CA LEU A 175 -8.98 -29.47 2.88
C LEU A 175 -9.38 -30.12 4.21
N TRP A 176 -9.95 -29.36 5.13
CA TRP A 176 -10.48 -29.91 6.37
C TRP A 176 -11.60 -30.92 6.10
N LYS A 177 -12.58 -30.60 5.26
CA LYS A 177 -13.65 -31.52 4.90
C LYS A 177 -13.16 -32.77 4.20
N LEU A 178 -12.11 -32.68 3.40
CA LEU A 178 -11.46 -33.85 2.80
C LEU A 178 -10.79 -34.72 3.85
N SER A 179 -10.09 -34.14 4.81
CA SER A 179 -9.40 -34.87 5.87
C SER A 179 -10.34 -35.65 6.80
N GLU A 180 -11.60 -35.20 6.92
CA GLU A 180 -12.65 -35.96 7.66
C GLU A 180 -13.07 -37.25 6.93
N LYS A 181 -12.87 -37.34 5.62
CA LYS A 181 -13.35 -38.45 4.78
C LYS A 181 -12.26 -39.39 4.29
N MET A 182 -11.03 -38.92 4.20
CA MET A 182 -9.89 -39.69 3.68
C MET A 182 -8.58 -39.17 4.26
N PRO A 183 -7.56 -40.02 4.33
CA PRO A 183 -6.21 -39.55 4.68
C PRO A 183 -5.69 -38.59 3.60
N VAL A 184 -5.35 -37.37 4.01
CA VAL A 184 -4.72 -36.36 3.17
C VAL A 184 -3.46 -35.85 3.84
N GLY A 185 -2.42 -35.61 3.05
CA GLY A 185 -1.21 -34.95 3.49
C GLY A 185 -0.97 -33.71 2.63
N LEU A 186 -0.43 -32.67 3.23
CA LEU A 186 0.02 -31.48 2.53
C LEU A 186 1.49 -31.63 2.15
N VAL A 187 1.85 -31.25 0.91
CA VAL A 187 3.19 -31.42 0.34
C VAL A 187 3.78 -30.05 0.03
#